data_3104a13028033cd8d99a8b6e1c697d91
#
_entry.id   3104a13028033cd8d99a8b6e1c697d91
#
_cell.length_a   1.000
_cell.length_b   1.000
_cell.length_c   1.000
_cell.angle_alpha   90.00
_cell.angle_beta   90.00
_cell.angle_gamma   90.00
#
_symmetry.space_group_name_H-M   'P 1'
#
loop_
_entity.id
_entity.type
_entity.pdbx_description
1 polymer ?
#
loop_
_entity_poly.entity_id
_entity_poly.type
_entity_poly.pdbx_seq_one_letter_code
_entity_poly.pdbx_strand_id
1 'polypeptide(L)'
;MSANGRNIALLAIAQAIFMTTVNMNIIVTSLVGVAIAPEPWLATLPLSMLFIASMLTTLPASLIMGRFGRKAIFMCAAVIGVVACLLLAQATIIESFSLFMAASIMLGVTHGVAQFYRYAAADNADKANKARALSLVLAGGILAAFIGPNLARMTFLAIPDHIYAGCFYAAAVVQAVALLTLPFLRIKTDMPSDVGAPSVPIGTIFRQPFFIAGLISASIGYGVMTFVMTATPLQIVNTEQFGNDSNAIIIQWHVVAMLLPSLITGQLIRRFGVIPILWAGVLFYLAMVTVTLSGDSFWHYLITLILLGLGWNMLFVGGSSIVAQSCTPEQRPRVQGMADLTITFMMALSSLAAATMHYLYGWQIMILMSIALIAIISISILTAMIRPTPDHMKI
;
A
#
# COMPACT_ATOMS: atom_id res chain seq x y z
N MET A 1 -30.50 -8.67 2.81
CA MET A 1 -29.09 -8.99 3.09
C MET A 1 -28.98 -9.58 4.49
N SER A 2 -28.28 -10.69 4.66
CA SER A 2 -27.93 -11.21 5.99
C SER A 2 -27.09 -10.18 6.77
N ALA A 3 -27.09 -10.26 8.11
CA ALA A 3 -26.30 -9.37 8.96
C ALA A 3 -24.80 -9.41 8.58
N ASN A 4 -24.29 -10.59 8.24
CA ASN A 4 -22.91 -10.80 7.76
C ASN A 4 -22.65 -10.11 6.41
N GLY A 5 -23.59 -10.22 5.46
CA GLY A 5 -23.49 -9.58 4.15
C GLY A 5 -23.46 -8.04 4.25
N ARG A 6 -24.23 -7.47 5.20
CA ARG A 6 -24.21 -6.03 5.45
C ARG A 6 -22.88 -5.56 6.03
N ASN A 7 -22.32 -6.28 7.00
CA ASN A 7 -21.02 -5.94 7.58
C ASN A 7 -19.90 -5.98 6.52
N ILE A 8 -19.89 -7.00 5.65
CA ILE A 8 -18.90 -7.11 4.55
C ILE A 8 -19.03 -5.93 3.59
N ALA A 9 -20.27 -5.53 3.22
CA ALA A 9 -20.50 -4.38 2.34
C ALA A 9 -20.01 -3.06 2.98
N LEU A 10 -20.32 -2.83 4.27
CA LEU A 10 -19.85 -1.65 5.00
C LEU A 10 -18.32 -1.60 5.10
N LEU A 11 -17.66 -2.73 5.32
CA LEU A 11 -16.20 -2.82 5.36
C LEU A 11 -15.57 -2.64 3.97
N ALA A 12 -16.23 -3.11 2.90
CA ALA A 12 -15.80 -2.85 1.52
C ALA A 12 -15.91 -1.35 1.17
N ILE A 13 -16.97 -0.67 1.62
CA ILE A 13 -17.12 0.77 1.48
C ILE A 13 -16.03 1.51 2.27
N ALA A 14 -15.79 1.12 3.52
CA ALA A 14 -14.72 1.71 4.34
C ALA A 14 -13.34 1.52 3.69
N GLN A 15 -13.06 0.36 3.09
CA GLN A 15 -11.83 0.10 2.33
C GLN A 15 -11.73 0.98 1.08
N ALA A 16 -12.83 1.15 0.33
CA ALA A 16 -12.86 2.03 -0.83
C ALA A 16 -12.58 3.49 -0.44
N ILE A 17 -13.21 3.98 0.63
CA ILE A 17 -12.98 5.32 1.20
C ILE A 17 -11.50 5.49 1.57
N PHE A 18 -10.97 4.53 2.32
CA PHE A 18 -9.58 4.53 2.74
C PHE A 18 -8.61 4.58 1.55
N MET A 19 -8.77 3.67 0.58
CA MET A 19 -7.91 3.61 -0.61
C MET A 19 -8.06 4.86 -1.50
N THR A 20 -9.25 5.46 -1.57
CA THR A 20 -9.46 6.74 -2.27
C THR A 20 -8.61 7.84 -1.66
N THR A 21 -8.62 7.97 -0.33
CA THR A 21 -7.80 8.95 0.40
C THR A 21 -6.31 8.70 0.20
N VAL A 22 -5.88 7.43 0.24
CA VAL A 22 -4.48 7.05 -0.02
C VAL A 22 -4.03 7.46 -1.42
N ASN A 23 -4.83 7.13 -2.44
CA ASN A 23 -4.51 7.47 -3.82
C ASN A 23 -4.42 8.99 -4.04
N MET A 24 -5.34 9.76 -3.46
CA MET A 24 -5.28 11.23 -3.50
C MET A 24 -4.00 11.76 -2.84
N ASN A 25 -3.64 11.23 -1.67
CA ASN A 25 -2.41 11.63 -0.97
C ASN A 25 -1.14 11.33 -1.77
N ILE A 26 -1.04 10.15 -2.37
CA ILE A 26 0.12 9.79 -3.20
C ILE A 26 0.31 10.77 -4.37
N ILE A 27 -0.80 11.21 -4.99
CA ILE A 27 -0.76 12.13 -6.13
C ILE A 27 -0.27 13.52 -5.74
N VAL A 28 -0.67 14.04 -4.56
CA VAL A 28 -0.48 15.46 -4.24
C VAL A 28 0.54 15.73 -3.12
N THR A 29 0.77 14.80 -2.19
CA THR A 29 1.59 15.06 -1.00
C THR A 29 3.03 15.44 -1.34
N SER A 30 3.65 14.74 -2.30
CA SER A 30 5.02 15.06 -2.75
C SER A 30 5.09 16.41 -3.45
N LEU A 31 4.05 16.79 -4.21
CA LEU A 31 3.96 18.08 -4.92
C LEU A 31 3.81 19.26 -3.95
N VAL A 32 2.96 19.10 -2.94
CA VAL A 32 2.88 20.07 -1.84
C VAL A 32 4.21 20.13 -1.09
N GLY A 33 4.83 18.97 -0.84
CA GLY A 33 6.15 18.90 -0.21
C GLY A 33 7.20 19.73 -0.96
N VAL A 34 7.24 19.68 -2.30
CA VAL A 34 8.14 20.55 -3.10
C VAL A 34 7.87 22.03 -2.86
N ALA A 35 6.61 22.42 -2.73
CA ALA A 35 6.22 23.81 -2.58
C ALA A 35 6.56 24.40 -1.20
N ILE A 36 6.45 23.60 -0.12
CA ILE A 36 6.54 24.10 1.26
C ILE A 36 7.71 23.52 2.08
N ALA A 37 8.45 22.53 1.56
CA ALA A 37 9.59 21.99 2.28
C ALA A 37 10.75 23.00 2.34
N PRO A 38 11.48 23.07 3.45
CA PRO A 38 12.64 23.95 3.57
C PRO A 38 13.78 23.56 2.60
N GLU A 39 13.85 22.29 2.22
CA GLU A 39 14.85 21.74 1.31
C GLU A 39 14.22 20.76 0.33
N PRO A 40 14.60 20.77 -0.97
CA PRO A 40 13.95 19.94 -2.00
C PRO A 40 13.98 18.43 -1.72
N TRP A 41 15.04 17.93 -1.09
CA TRP A 41 15.17 16.51 -0.75
C TRP A 41 14.20 16.04 0.35
N LEU A 42 13.55 16.96 1.05
CA LEU A 42 12.53 16.70 2.06
C LEU A 42 11.11 16.59 1.47
N ALA A 43 10.93 16.80 0.17
CA ALA A 43 9.61 16.85 -0.46
C ALA A 43 8.74 15.60 -0.20
N THR A 44 9.32 14.41 -0.12
CA THR A 44 8.57 13.16 0.16
C THR A 44 8.54 12.77 1.64
N LEU A 45 9.18 13.55 2.51
CA LEU A 45 9.23 13.25 3.94
C LEU A 45 7.84 13.14 4.59
N PRO A 46 6.84 14.00 4.27
CA PRO A 46 5.49 13.87 4.82
C PRO A 46 4.84 12.52 4.49
N LEU A 47 5.00 12.03 3.25
CA LEU A 47 4.48 10.73 2.82
C LEU A 47 5.23 9.58 3.52
N SER A 48 6.53 9.72 3.72
CA SER A 48 7.34 8.74 4.46
C SER A 48 6.93 8.66 5.92
N MET A 49 6.63 9.79 6.56
CA MET A 49 6.13 9.85 7.93
C MET A 49 4.76 9.20 8.06
N LEU A 50 3.90 9.32 7.05
CA LEU A 50 2.64 8.59 6.98
C LEU A 50 2.88 7.07 7.03
N PHE A 51 3.80 6.54 6.22
CA PHE A 51 4.10 5.10 6.22
C PHE A 51 4.76 4.64 7.53
N ILE A 52 5.66 5.42 8.11
CA ILE A 52 6.28 5.13 9.42
C ILE A 52 5.20 5.11 10.51
N ALA A 53 4.32 6.11 10.56
CA ALA A 53 3.24 6.17 11.53
C ALA A 53 2.26 5.00 11.36
N SER A 54 1.94 4.62 10.12
CA SER A 54 1.13 3.44 9.82
C SER A 54 1.76 2.17 10.38
N MET A 55 3.05 1.97 10.13
CA MET A 55 3.82 0.82 10.64
C MET A 55 3.77 0.76 12.17
N LEU A 56 4.08 1.87 12.83
CA LEU A 56 4.12 1.94 14.29
C LEU A 56 2.74 1.79 14.94
N THR A 57 1.68 2.17 14.22
CA THR A 57 0.29 2.08 14.70
C THR A 57 -0.28 0.67 14.61
N THR A 58 0.15 -0.14 13.66
CA THR A 58 -0.48 -1.44 13.37
C THR A 58 -0.51 -2.37 14.59
N LEU A 59 0.59 -2.53 15.29
CA LEU A 59 0.65 -3.39 16.48
C LEU A 59 -0.15 -2.83 17.66
N PRO A 60 0.02 -1.56 18.11
CA PRO A 60 -0.81 -0.95 19.15
C PRO A 60 -2.30 -1.00 18.82
N ALA A 61 -2.68 -0.69 17.57
CA ALA A 61 -4.07 -0.73 17.16
C ALA A 61 -4.69 -2.12 17.33
N SER A 62 -3.95 -3.18 16.97
CA SER A 62 -4.40 -4.56 17.17
C SER A 62 -4.68 -4.88 18.64
N LEU A 63 -3.78 -4.48 19.54
CA LEU A 63 -3.93 -4.69 20.98
C LEU A 63 -5.10 -3.90 21.56
N ILE A 64 -5.27 -2.64 21.15
CA ILE A 64 -6.36 -1.77 21.60
C ILE A 64 -7.71 -2.28 21.07
N MET A 65 -7.76 -2.78 19.83
CA MET A 65 -8.94 -3.43 19.25
C MET A 65 -9.39 -4.66 20.04
N GLY A 66 -8.44 -5.43 20.59
CA GLY A 66 -8.74 -6.56 21.48
C GLY A 66 -9.43 -6.13 22.78
N ARG A 67 -9.13 -4.92 23.30
CA ARG A 67 -9.69 -4.40 24.56
C ARG A 67 -11.00 -3.63 24.37
N PHE A 68 -11.07 -2.76 23.37
CA PHE A 68 -12.19 -1.83 23.16
C PHE A 68 -13.10 -2.21 22.00
N GLY A 69 -12.77 -3.29 21.27
CA GLY A 69 -13.47 -3.74 20.09
C GLY A 69 -13.09 -2.97 18.82
N ARG A 70 -13.16 -3.66 17.68
CA ARG A 70 -12.74 -3.11 16.36
C ARG A 70 -13.55 -1.90 15.93
N LYS A 71 -14.88 -1.90 16.18
CA LYS A 71 -15.77 -0.81 15.75
C LYS A 71 -15.36 0.53 16.35
N ALA A 72 -15.08 0.58 17.66
CA ALA A 72 -14.68 1.80 18.35
C ALA A 72 -13.39 2.36 17.76
N ILE A 73 -12.38 1.51 17.52
CA ILE A 73 -11.09 1.92 16.98
C ILE A 73 -11.21 2.37 15.52
N PHE A 74 -12.05 1.71 14.71
CA PHE A 74 -12.33 2.15 13.34
C PHE A 74 -12.98 3.54 13.30
N MET A 75 -13.92 3.81 14.21
CA MET A 75 -14.55 5.14 14.32
C MET A 75 -13.56 6.21 14.79
N CYS A 76 -12.75 5.92 15.81
CA CYS A 76 -11.69 6.85 16.26
C CYS A 76 -10.70 7.16 15.11
N ALA A 77 -10.27 6.15 14.37
CA ALA A 77 -9.38 6.33 13.23
C ALA A 77 -10.03 7.16 12.11
N ALA A 78 -11.33 6.98 11.85
CA ALA A 78 -12.05 7.78 10.86
C ALA A 78 -12.11 9.27 11.29
N VAL A 79 -12.35 9.56 12.58
CA VAL A 79 -12.30 10.93 13.12
C VAL A 79 -10.89 11.53 12.94
N ILE A 80 -9.85 10.79 13.34
CA ILE A 80 -8.46 11.20 13.16
C ILE A 80 -8.16 11.47 11.68
N GLY A 81 -8.66 10.62 10.76
CA GLY A 81 -8.49 10.78 9.32
C GLY A 81 -9.13 12.05 8.76
N VAL A 82 -10.35 12.39 9.21
CA VAL A 82 -11.02 13.65 8.83
C VAL A 82 -10.21 14.84 9.32
N VAL A 83 -9.82 14.85 10.60
CA VAL A 83 -9.02 15.94 11.19
C VAL A 83 -7.67 16.06 10.47
N ALA A 84 -7.00 14.94 10.20
CA ALA A 84 -5.73 14.93 9.49
C ALA A 84 -5.86 15.55 8.08
N CYS A 85 -6.89 15.18 7.32
CA CYS A 85 -7.12 15.75 5.99
C CYS A 85 -7.44 17.28 6.05
N LEU A 86 -8.20 17.73 7.04
CA LEU A 86 -8.45 19.16 7.26
C LEU A 86 -7.17 19.90 7.63
N LEU A 87 -6.32 19.33 8.47
CA LEU A 87 -5.03 19.91 8.85
C LEU A 87 -4.05 19.92 7.67
N LEU A 88 -4.06 18.89 6.78
CA LEU A 88 -3.28 18.89 5.54
C LEU A 88 -3.71 20.03 4.62
N ALA A 89 -5.03 20.24 4.45
CA ALA A 89 -5.56 21.37 3.69
C ALA A 89 -5.11 22.72 4.28
N GLN A 90 -5.26 22.89 5.59
CA GLN A 90 -4.85 24.10 6.27
C GLN A 90 -3.34 24.32 6.18
N ALA A 91 -2.53 23.27 6.36
CA ALA A 91 -1.08 23.34 6.25
C ALA A 91 -0.62 23.76 4.84
N THR A 92 -1.35 23.33 3.80
CA THR A 92 -1.11 23.75 2.40
C THR A 92 -1.43 25.24 2.21
N ILE A 93 -2.51 25.74 2.82
CA ILE A 93 -2.94 27.14 2.72
C ILE A 93 -1.94 28.08 3.43
N ILE A 94 -1.48 27.72 4.64
CA ILE A 94 -0.55 28.55 5.41
C ILE A 94 0.92 28.21 5.13
N GLU A 95 1.20 27.35 4.17
CA GLU A 95 2.53 26.90 3.73
C GLU A 95 3.41 26.37 4.88
N SER A 96 2.79 25.68 5.85
CA SER A 96 3.48 25.17 7.03
C SER A 96 3.92 23.72 6.86
N PHE A 97 5.20 23.50 6.59
CA PHE A 97 5.77 22.15 6.47
C PHE A 97 5.64 21.33 7.77
N SER A 98 5.83 21.96 8.93
CA SER A 98 5.72 21.27 10.22
C SER A 98 4.30 20.78 10.51
N LEU A 99 3.29 21.62 10.21
CA LEU A 99 1.88 21.22 10.35
C LEU A 99 1.51 20.12 9.34
N PHE A 100 2.03 20.23 8.10
CA PHE A 100 1.83 19.22 7.07
C PHE A 100 2.41 17.88 7.47
N MET A 101 3.60 17.87 8.08
CA MET A 101 4.24 16.69 8.67
C MET A 101 3.39 16.07 9.79
N ALA A 102 2.96 16.86 10.75
CA ALA A 102 2.14 16.39 11.86
C ALA A 102 0.81 15.78 11.38
N ALA A 103 0.15 16.44 10.42
CA ALA A 103 -1.08 15.94 9.81
C ALA A 103 -0.85 14.63 9.01
N SER A 104 0.29 14.49 8.32
CA SER A 104 0.68 13.26 7.63
C SER A 104 0.88 12.09 8.60
N ILE A 105 1.49 12.33 9.75
CA ILE A 105 1.63 11.34 10.84
C ILE A 105 0.24 10.92 11.34
N MET A 106 -0.67 11.85 11.57
CA MET A 106 -2.05 11.54 11.99
C MET A 106 -2.78 10.70 10.94
N LEU A 107 -2.62 11.02 9.65
CA LEU A 107 -3.20 10.22 8.57
C LEU A 107 -2.58 8.82 8.52
N GLY A 108 -1.29 8.69 8.84
CA GLY A 108 -0.59 7.41 8.99
C GLY A 108 -1.20 6.53 10.09
N VAL A 109 -1.64 7.10 11.21
CA VAL A 109 -2.38 6.36 12.24
C VAL A 109 -3.67 5.78 11.67
N THR A 110 -4.44 6.58 10.93
CA THR A 110 -5.65 6.11 10.24
C THR A 110 -5.33 4.99 9.25
N HIS A 111 -4.24 5.12 8.51
CA HIS A 111 -3.76 4.12 7.56
C HIS A 111 -3.45 2.78 8.24
N GLY A 112 -2.73 2.79 9.37
CA GLY A 112 -2.40 1.59 10.14
C GLY A 112 -3.64 0.85 10.66
N VAL A 113 -4.66 1.59 11.10
CA VAL A 113 -5.94 1.02 11.56
C VAL A 113 -6.76 0.46 10.39
N ALA A 114 -6.79 1.13 9.25
CA ALA A 114 -7.59 0.71 8.09
C ALA A 114 -7.14 -0.62 7.48
N GLN A 115 -5.88 -1.03 7.67
CA GLN A 115 -5.39 -2.35 7.27
C GLN A 115 -6.22 -3.50 7.89
N PHE A 116 -6.90 -3.27 9.00
CA PHE A 116 -7.73 -4.28 9.67
C PHE A 116 -9.12 -4.45 9.09
N TYR A 117 -9.59 -3.59 8.15
CA TYR A 117 -10.90 -3.76 7.50
C TYR A 117 -11.05 -5.13 6.83
N ARG A 118 -10.02 -5.55 6.09
CA ARG A 118 -9.98 -6.86 5.40
C ARG A 118 -10.07 -8.05 6.38
N TYR A 119 -9.38 -7.96 7.52
CA TYR A 119 -9.43 -9.01 8.54
C TYR A 119 -10.77 -9.03 9.25
N ALA A 120 -11.34 -7.85 9.56
CA ALA A 120 -12.67 -7.75 10.14
C ALA A 120 -13.74 -8.36 9.23
N ALA A 121 -13.64 -8.21 7.92
CA ALA A 121 -14.56 -8.82 6.97
C ALA A 121 -14.42 -10.36 6.94
N ALA A 122 -13.20 -10.87 6.95
CA ALA A 122 -12.94 -12.31 6.97
C ALA A 122 -13.45 -12.99 8.25
N ASP A 123 -13.31 -12.31 9.41
CA ASP A 123 -13.76 -12.84 10.71
C ASP A 123 -15.29 -12.81 10.86
N ASN A 124 -15.97 -11.90 10.17
CA ASN A 124 -17.44 -11.82 10.14
C ASN A 124 -18.09 -12.73 9.08
N ALA A 125 -17.31 -13.42 8.28
CA ALA A 125 -17.80 -14.35 7.26
C ALA A 125 -17.79 -15.80 7.78
N ASP A 126 -18.74 -16.61 7.30
CA ASP A 126 -18.73 -18.05 7.52
C ASP A 126 -17.47 -18.67 6.92
N LYS A 127 -16.99 -19.79 7.46
CA LYS A 127 -15.74 -20.47 7.02
C LYS A 127 -15.65 -20.63 5.49
N ALA A 128 -16.77 -21.00 4.84
CA ALA A 128 -16.85 -21.17 3.39
C ALA A 128 -16.76 -19.84 2.60
N ASN A 129 -17.09 -18.70 3.23
CA ASN A 129 -17.21 -17.40 2.58
C ASN A 129 -16.07 -16.42 2.94
N LYS A 130 -15.11 -16.81 3.79
CA LYS A 130 -13.99 -15.93 4.22
C LYS A 130 -13.20 -15.37 3.05
N ALA A 131 -12.84 -16.21 2.09
CA ALA A 131 -12.09 -15.78 0.89
C ALA A 131 -12.90 -14.77 0.04
N ARG A 132 -14.22 -15.02 -0.11
CA ARG A 132 -15.12 -14.12 -0.82
C ARG A 132 -15.27 -12.78 -0.12
N ALA A 133 -15.38 -12.77 1.21
CA ALA A 133 -15.46 -11.55 2.00
C ALA A 133 -14.19 -10.70 1.85
N LEU A 134 -13.01 -11.33 1.93
CA LEU A 134 -11.72 -10.68 1.72
C LEU A 134 -11.64 -10.06 0.32
N SER A 135 -12.00 -10.84 -0.72
CA SER A 135 -11.99 -10.37 -2.12
C SER A 135 -12.93 -9.18 -2.36
N LEU A 136 -14.11 -9.17 -1.73
CA LEU A 136 -15.06 -8.06 -1.85
C LEU A 136 -14.52 -6.77 -1.21
N VAL A 137 -13.84 -6.87 -0.07
CA VAL A 137 -13.20 -5.71 0.57
C VAL A 137 -12.06 -5.20 -0.30
N LEU A 138 -11.22 -6.08 -0.84
CA LEU A 138 -10.13 -5.69 -1.73
C LEU A 138 -10.63 -5.08 -3.06
N ALA A 139 -11.80 -5.54 -3.55
CA ALA A 139 -12.44 -4.94 -4.73
C ALA A 139 -12.81 -3.46 -4.53
N GLY A 140 -13.06 -3.03 -3.28
CA GLY A 140 -13.20 -1.61 -2.95
C GLY A 140 -11.97 -0.78 -3.35
N GLY A 141 -10.76 -1.36 -3.31
CA GLY A 141 -9.54 -0.72 -3.78
C GLY A 141 -9.53 -0.46 -5.29
N ILE A 142 -10.14 -1.34 -6.09
CA ILE A 142 -10.25 -1.15 -7.55
C ILE A 142 -11.14 0.06 -7.86
N LEU A 143 -12.26 0.21 -7.16
CA LEU A 143 -13.11 1.41 -7.30
C LEU A 143 -12.34 2.68 -6.89
N ALA A 144 -11.58 2.61 -5.82
CA ALA A 144 -10.74 3.72 -5.34
C ALA A 144 -9.65 4.12 -6.33
N ALA A 145 -9.15 3.17 -7.14
CA ALA A 145 -8.18 3.45 -8.20
C ALA A 145 -8.72 4.43 -9.27
N PHE A 146 -10.03 4.43 -9.47
CA PHE A 146 -10.70 5.39 -10.35
C PHE A 146 -11.18 6.63 -9.59
N ILE A 147 -11.78 6.47 -8.41
CA ILE A 147 -12.38 7.59 -7.67
C ILE A 147 -11.30 8.56 -7.18
N GLY A 148 -10.20 8.06 -6.58
CA GLY A 148 -9.17 8.90 -5.97
C GLY A 148 -8.50 9.86 -6.96
N PRO A 149 -7.88 9.36 -8.04
CA PRO A 149 -7.23 10.22 -9.02
C PRO A 149 -8.17 11.19 -9.72
N ASN A 150 -9.40 10.76 -10.08
CA ASN A 150 -10.37 11.66 -10.70
C ASN A 150 -10.85 12.73 -9.72
N LEU A 151 -11.08 12.40 -8.46
CA LEU A 151 -11.44 13.39 -7.45
C LEU A 151 -10.29 14.38 -7.21
N ALA A 152 -9.04 13.93 -7.18
CA ALA A 152 -7.87 14.80 -7.13
C ALA A 152 -7.86 15.77 -8.30
N ARG A 153 -8.03 15.28 -9.54
CA ARG A 153 -8.10 16.12 -10.78
C ARG A 153 -9.18 17.19 -10.68
N MET A 154 -10.36 16.84 -10.19
CA MET A 154 -11.48 17.80 -10.07
C MET A 154 -11.24 18.87 -9.00
N THR A 155 -10.32 18.64 -8.07
CA THR A 155 -10.15 19.48 -6.89
C THR A 155 -8.78 20.16 -6.78
N PHE A 156 -7.86 19.96 -7.74
CA PHE A 156 -6.54 20.62 -7.75
C PHE A 156 -6.62 22.13 -7.58
N LEU A 157 -7.56 22.77 -8.26
CA LEU A 157 -7.74 24.22 -8.32
C LEU A 157 -9.05 24.67 -7.63
N ALA A 158 -9.64 23.82 -6.77
CA ALA A 158 -10.92 24.15 -6.14
C ALA A 158 -10.82 25.28 -5.11
N ILE A 159 -9.63 25.55 -4.57
CA ILE A 159 -9.38 26.67 -3.67
C ILE A 159 -8.54 27.72 -4.43
N PRO A 160 -9.04 28.94 -4.62
CA PRO A 160 -8.27 30.02 -5.25
C PRO A 160 -6.94 30.23 -4.53
N ASP A 161 -5.88 30.52 -5.29
CA ASP A 161 -4.53 30.80 -4.81
C ASP A 161 -3.80 29.68 -4.03
N HIS A 162 -4.47 28.54 -3.76
CA HIS A 162 -3.90 27.41 -3.00
C HIS A 162 -4.07 26.09 -3.73
N ILE A 163 -3.17 25.82 -4.70
CA ILE A 163 -3.15 24.58 -5.46
C ILE A 163 -3.02 23.38 -4.49
N TYR A 164 -3.80 22.33 -4.74
CA TYR A 164 -3.90 21.09 -3.96
C TYR A 164 -4.64 21.15 -2.62
N ALA A 165 -4.89 22.33 -2.01
CA ALA A 165 -5.66 22.42 -0.76
C ALA A 165 -7.05 21.80 -0.91
N GLY A 166 -7.69 22.01 -2.06
CA GLY A 166 -8.99 21.42 -2.42
C GLY A 166 -8.97 19.88 -2.40
N CYS A 167 -7.85 19.25 -2.77
CA CYS A 167 -7.72 17.79 -2.73
C CYS A 167 -7.82 17.24 -1.29
N PHE A 168 -7.21 17.91 -0.33
CA PHE A 168 -7.27 17.50 1.06
C PHE A 168 -8.64 17.75 1.69
N TYR A 169 -9.34 18.84 1.31
CA TYR A 169 -10.74 19.05 1.69
C TYR A 169 -11.65 17.95 1.11
N ALA A 170 -11.47 17.60 -0.16
CA ALA A 170 -12.20 16.49 -0.77
C ALA A 170 -11.89 15.15 -0.07
N ALA A 171 -10.63 14.91 0.28
CA ALA A 171 -10.23 13.73 1.07
C ALA A 171 -10.89 13.73 2.46
N ALA A 172 -11.03 14.89 3.12
CA ALA A 172 -11.75 15.01 4.39
C ALA A 172 -13.23 14.66 4.25
N VAL A 173 -13.90 15.10 3.17
CA VAL A 173 -15.28 14.73 2.87
C VAL A 173 -15.40 13.24 2.62
N VAL A 174 -14.50 12.63 1.85
CA VAL A 174 -14.45 11.17 1.62
C VAL A 174 -14.29 10.43 2.95
N GLN A 175 -13.37 10.86 3.81
CA GLN A 175 -13.18 10.26 5.14
C GLN A 175 -14.41 10.45 6.06
N ALA A 176 -15.10 11.57 5.96
CA ALA A 176 -16.33 11.82 6.72
C ALA A 176 -17.44 10.82 6.36
N VAL A 177 -17.50 10.30 5.13
CA VAL A 177 -18.43 9.24 4.73
C VAL A 177 -18.18 7.96 5.54
N ALA A 178 -16.93 7.68 5.95
CA ALA A 178 -16.64 6.56 6.85
C ALA A 178 -17.32 6.72 8.22
N LEU A 179 -17.39 7.93 8.77
CA LEU A 179 -18.10 8.23 10.02
C LEU A 179 -19.60 7.99 9.93
N LEU A 180 -20.18 8.13 8.74
CA LEU A 180 -21.58 7.85 8.49
C LEU A 180 -21.88 6.36 8.29
N THR A 181 -20.91 5.59 7.81
CA THR A 181 -21.09 4.16 7.47
C THR A 181 -20.66 3.21 8.60
N LEU A 182 -19.55 3.50 9.28
CA LEU A 182 -19.00 2.66 10.34
C LEU A 182 -19.92 2.47 11.57
N PRO A 183 -20.77 3.42 12.00
CA PRO A 183 -21.72 3.19 13.10
C PRO A 183 -22.68 2.04 12.86
N PHE A 184 -23.00 1.71 11.61
CA PHE A 184 -23.88 0.60 11.26
C PHE A 184 -23.21 -0.78 11.28
N LEU A 185 -21.88 -0.85 11.50
CA LEU A 185 -21.17 -2.11 11.70
C LEU A 185 -21.66 -2.82 12.96
N ARG A 186 -21.99 -4.10 12.84
CA ARG A 186 -22.36 -5.00 13.93
C ARG A 186 -21.35 -6.16 14.00
N ILE A 187 -20.12 -5.85 14.38
CA ILE A 187 -19.05 -6.83 14.55
C ILE A 187 -19.15 -7.42 15.95
N LYS A 188 -19.13 -8.76 16.07
CA LYS A 188 -19.00 -9.43 17.36
C LYS A 188 -17.63 -9.09 17.96
N THR A 189 -17.62 -8.77 19.24
CA THR A 189 -16.42 -8.39 20.00
C THR A 189 -15.57 -9.62 20.37
N ASP A 190 -16.07 -10.83 20.05
CA ASP A 190 -15.37 -12.09 20.35
C ASP A 190 -14.07 -12.18 19.53
N MET A 191 -13.02 -11.58 20.06
CA MET A 191 -11.66 -11.93 19.62
C MET A 191 -11.35 -13.32 20.18
N PRO A 192 -10.80 -14.24 19.38
CA PRO A 192 -10.18 -15.43 19.93
C PRO A 192 -9.12 -14.98 20.94
N SER A 193 -9.33 -15.28 22.19
CA SER A 193 -8.39 -15.04 23.29
C SER A 193 -7.22 -16.03 23.25
N ASP A 194 -6.61 -16.23 22.08
CA ASP A 194 -5.40 -17.03 21.94
C ASP A 194 -4.11 -16.22 22.22
N VAL A 195 -4.14 -15.47 23.33
CA VAL A 195 -2.90 -14.89 23.92
C VAL A 195 -2.16 -15.93 24.75
N GLY A 196 -2.44 -17.22 24.59
CA GLY A 196 -1.86 -18.28 25.41
C GLY A 196 -1.37 -19.53 24.68
N ALA A 197 -1.37 -19.57 23.36
CA ALA A 197 -0.78 -20.70 22.64
C ALA A 197 0.73 -20.76 22.90
N PRO A 198 1.29 -21.97 23.21
CA PRO A 198 2.73 -22.13 23.44
C PRO A 198 3.49 -21.57 22.25
N SER A 199 4.49 -20.74 22.51
CA SER A 199 5.30 -20.07 21.47
C SER A 199 6.11 -21.12 20.71
N VAL A 200 5.55 -21.62 19.60
CA VAL A 200 6.30 -22.51 18.70
C VAL A 200 7.49 -21.71 18.13
N PRO A 201 8.72 -22.25 18.16
CA PRO A 201 9.89 -21.56 17.65
C PRO A 201 9.71 -21.22 16.17
N ILE A 202 9.71 -19.92 15.85
CA ILE A 202 9.59 -19.46 14.45
C ILE A 202 10.95 -19.27 13.77
N GLY A 203 12.04 -19.33 14.52
CA GLY A 203 13.39 -19.08 14.01
C GLY A 203 13.82 -20.02 12.89
N THR A 204 13.28 -21.23 12.84
CA THR A 204 13.54 -22.20 11.75
C THR A 204 12.90 -21.79 10.44
N ILE A 205 11.73 -21.12 10.48
CA ILE A 205 11.02 -20.64 9.29
C ILE A 205 11.85 -19.56 8.59
N PHE A 206 12.41 -18.63 9.37
CA PHE A 206 13.24 -17.51 8.84
C PHE A 206 14.58 -17.96 8.25
N ARG A 207 14.94 -19.24 8.37
CA ARG A 207 16.13 -19.83 7.74
C ARG A 207 15.80 -20.62 6.47
N GLN A 208 14.53 -20.81 6.15
CA GLN A 208 14.12 -21.57 4.97
C GLN A 208 14.28 -20.69 3.70
N PRO A 209 15.06 -21.13 2.69
CA PRO A 209 15.28 -20.33 1.48
C PRO A 209 14.00 -19.97 0.76
N PHE A 210 13.01 -20.85 0.76
CA PHE A 210 11.71 -20.61 0.15
C PHE A 210 10.93 -19.49 0.86
N PHE A 211 10.92 -19.50 2.21
CA PHE A 211 10.33 -18.40 2.99
C PHE A 211 11.05 -17.07 2.75
N ILE A 212 12.40 -17.10 2.75
CA ILE A 212 13.24 -15.91 2.50
C ILE A 212 12.93 -15.33 1.12
N ALA A 213 12.82 -16.16 0.07
CA ALA A 213 12.47 -15.70 -1.26
C ALA A 213 11.08 -15.06 -1.31
N GLY A 214 10.09 -15.63 -0.61
CA GLY A 214 8.76 -15.05 -0.48
C GLY A 214 8.78 -13.69 0.23
N LEU A 215 9.47 -13.60 1.36
CA LEU A 215 9.59 -12.36 2.14
C LEU A 215 10.34 -11.26 1.38
N ILE A 216 11.47 -11.59 0.74
CA ILE A 216 12.24 -10.67 -0.08
C ILE A 216 11.42 -10.19 -1.29
N SER A 217 10.75 -11.10 -2.00
CA SER A 217 9.90 -10.75 -3.15
C SER A 217 8.79 -9.78 -2.75
N ALA A 218 8.10 -10.04 -1.65
CA ALA A 218 7.03 -9.17 -1.17
C ALA A 218 7.57 -7.82 -0.66
N SER A 219 8.62 -7.81 0.17
CA SER A 219 9.11 -6.60 0.84
C SER A 219 9.92 -5.72 -0.10
N ILE A 220 10.91 -6.27 -0.80
CA ILE A 220 11.73 -5.49 -1.75
C ILE A 220 10.91 -5.13 -2.99
N GLY A 221 10.04 -6.04 -3.48
CA GLY A 221 9.11 -5.72 -4.56
C GLY A 221 8.21 -4.53 -4.22
N TYR A 222 7.69 -4.48 -3.00
CA TYR A 222 6.92 -3.32 -2.51
C TYR A 222 7.81 -2.08 -2.37
N GLY A 223 9.05 -2.24 -1.92
CA GLY A 223 10.02 -1.16 -1.81
C GLY A 223 10.32 -0.51 -3.17
N VAL A 224 10.61 -1.30 -4.21
CA VAL A 224 10.83 -0.79 -5.57
C VAL A 224 9.62 -0.02 -6.08
N MET A 225 8.42 -0.59 -5.90
CA MET A 225 7.17 0.07 -6.28
C MET A 225 7.00 1.41 -5.57
N THR A 226 7.16 1.45 -4.25
CA THR A 226 7.02 2.70 -3.48
C THR A 226 8.08 3.73 -3.85
N PHE A 227 9.33 3.30 -4.10
CA PHE A 227 10.44 4.17 -4.49
C PHE A 227 10.12 4.92 -5.79
N VAL A 228 9.72 4.19 -6.82
CA VAL A 228 9.42 4.77 -8.14
C VAL A 228 8.12 5.59 -8.10
N MET A 229 7.04 5.03 -7.53
CA MET A 229 5.73 5.69 -7.47
C MET A 229 5.78 7.01 -6.68
N THR A 230 6.54 7.06 -5.57
CA THR A 230 6.63 8.27 -4.73
C THR A 230 7.35 9.42 -5.45
N ALA A 231 8.34 9.12 -6.29
CA ALA A 231 9.05 10.13 -7.09
C ALA A 231 8.31 10.50 -8.38
N THR A 232 7.36 9.69 -8.84
CA THR A 232 6.63 9.92 -10.11
C THR A 232 5.97 11.30 -10.18
N PRO A 233 5.25 11.82 -9.18
CA PRO A 233 4.67 13.16 -9.23
C PRO A 233 5.74 14.25 -9.41
N LEU A 234 6.91 14.10 -8.78
CA LEU A 234 8.02 15.04 -8.91
C LEU A 234 8.55 15.06 -10.35
N GLN A 235 8.71 13.90 -10.96
CA GLN A 235 9.17 13.78 -12.33
C GLN A 235 8.14 14.35 -13.32
N ILE A 236 6.89 13.90 -13.24
CA ILE A 236 5.84 14.24 -14.22
C ILE A 236 5.46 15.70 -14.19
N VAL A 237 5.31 16.29 -12.99
CA VAL A 237 4.78 17.66 -12.83
C VAL A 237 5.91 18.69 -12.84
N ASN A 238 6.97 18.46 -12.09
CA ASN A 238 8.01 19.45 -11.88
C ASN A 238 9.12 19.38 -12.93
N THR A 239 9.54 18.18 -13.34
CA THR A 239 10.64 18.01 -14.29
C THR A 239 10.13 18.04 -15.74
N GLU A 240 9.18 17.17 -16.08
CA GLU A 240 8.67 17.04 -17.45
C GLU A 240 7.56 18.05 -17.79
N GLN A 241 6.97 18.67 -16.77
CA GLN A 241 5.89 19.67 -16.91
C GLN A 241 4.66 19.17 -17.70
N PHE A 242 4.38 17.84 -17.65
CA PHE A 242 3.16 17.28 -18.27
C PHE A 242 1.88 17.65 -17.54
N GLY A 243 1.99 18.28 -16.37
CA GLY A 243 0.89 18.78 -15.57
C GLY A 243 0.23 17.72 -14.66
N ASN A 244 -0.66 18.23 -13.80
CA ASN A 244 -1.32 17.44 -12.75
C ASN A 244 -2.26 16.37 -13.31
N ASP A 245 -2.92 16.65 -14.43
CA ASP A 245 -3.84 15.70 -15.08
C ASP A 245 -3.10 14.46 -15.57
N SER A 246 -1.94 14.65 -16.20
CA SER A 246 -1.08 13.55 -16.65
C SER A 246 -0.59 12.70 -15.48
N ASN A 247 -0.16 13.35 -14.39
CA ASN A 247 0.25 12.65 -13.17
C ASN A 247 -0.90 11.80 -12.61
N ALA A 248 -2.10 12.36 -12.49
CA ALA A 248 -3.24 11.63 -11.96
C ALA A 248 -3.65 10.43 -12.85
N ILE A 249 -3.59 10.57 -14.19
CA ILE A 249 -3.86 9.49 -15.13
C ILE A 249 -2.81 8.38 -14.98
N ILE A 250 -1.53 8.72 -14.92
CA ILE A 250 -0.44 7.76 -14.78
C ILE A 250 -0.57 6.98 -13.47
N ILE A 251 -0.80 7.66 -12.35
CA ILE A 251 -1.01 7.02 -11.05
C ILE A 251 -2.29 6.15 -11.06
N GLN A 252 -3.37 6.62 -11.69
CA GLN A 252 -4.61 5.85 -11.83
C GLN A 252 -4.35 4.49 -12.47
N TRP A 253 -3.71 4.47 -13.65
CA TRP A 253 -3.44 3.22 -14.36
C TRP A 253 -2.41 2.35 -13.65
N HIS A 254 -1.46 2.95 -12.93
CA HIS A 254 -0.57 2.22 -12.04
C HIS A 254 -1.36 1.45 -10.97
N VAL A 255 -2.25 2.13 -10.25
CA VAL A 255 -3.04 1.49 -9.17
C VAL A 255 -4.00 0.44 -9.74
N VAL A 256 -4.57 0.67 -10.92
CA VAL A 256 -5.37 -0.36 -11.64
C VAL A 256 -4.49 -1.58 -11.94
N ALA A 257 -3.28 -1.39 -12.46
CA ALA A 257 -2.34 -2.47 -12.76
C ALA A 257 -1.85 -3.21 -11.51
N MET A 258 -1.80 -2.54 -10.36
CA MET A 258 -1.52 -3.19 -9.07
C MET A 258 -2.66 -4.10 -8.61
N LEU A 259 -3.91 -3.65 -8.72
CA LEU A 259 -5.04 -4.29 -8.02
C LEU A 259 -5.86 -5.22 -8.93
N LEU A 260 -6.09 -4.85 -10.20
CA LEU A 260 -6.93 -5.63 -11.10
C LEU A 260 -6.40 -7.05 -11.34
N PRO A 261 -5.08 -7.28 -11.57
CA PRO A 261 -4.57 -8.64 -11.76
C PRO A 261 -4.73 -9.53 -10.53
N SER A 262 -4.87 -8.98 -9.32
CA SER A 262 -5.08 -9.79 -8.10
C SER A 262 -6.30 -10.69 -8.18
N LEU A 263 -7.29 -10.36 -9.03
CA LEU A 263 -8.48 -11.19 -9.27
C LEU A 263 -8.14 -12.55 -9.91
N ILE A 264 -7.04 -12.61 -10.66
CA ILE A 264 -6.61 -13.81 -11.38
C ILE A 264 -5.27 -14.37 -10.89
N THR A 265 -4.43 -13.57 -10.24
CA THR A 265 -3.07 -13.97 -9.82
C THR A 265 -3.10 -15.22 -8.94
N GLY A 266 -4.07 -15.35 -8.04
CA GLY A 266 -4.24 -16.56 -7.23
C GLY A 266 -4.56 -17.81 -8.06
N GLN A 267 -5.27 -17.67 -9.20
CA GLN A 267 -5.54 -18.76 -10.12
C GLN A 267 -4.31 -19.11 -10.95
N LEU A 268 -3.52 -18.10 -11.34
CA LEU A 268 -2.24 -18.30 -12.03
C LEU A 268 -1.25 -19.05 -11.16
N ILE A 269 -1.15 -18.70 -9.87
CA ILE A 269 -0.32 -19.40 -8.89
C ILE A 269 -0.74 -20.87 -8.76
N ARG A 270 -2.04 -21.16 -8.70
CA ARG A 270 -2.54 -22.56 -8.64
C ARG A 270 -2.26 -23.34 -9.92
N ARG A 271 -2.27 -22.70 -11.08
CA ARG A 271 -2.07 -23.38 -12.36
C ARG A 271 -0.60 -23.56 -12.73
N PHE A 272 0.24 -22.58 -12.46
CA PHE A 272 1.64 -22.56 -12.93
C PHE A 272 2.66 -22.69 -11.78
N GLY A 273 2.19 -22.66 -10.52
CA GLY A 273 3.08 -22.56 -9.36
C GLY A 273 3.48 -21.12 -9.05
N VAL A 274 3.99 -20.89 -7.85
CA VAL A 274 4.34 -19.55 -7.36
C VAL A 274 5.65 -19.01 -7.97
N ILE A 275 6.63 -19.88 -8.21
CA ILE A 275 7.96 -19.46 -8.73
C ILE A 275 7.87 -18.80 -10.11
N PRO A 276 7.17 -19.37 -11.13
CA PRO A 276 6.97 -18.67 -12.42
C PRO A 276 6.28 -17.32 -12.28
N ILE A 277 5.38 -17.16 -11.31
CA ILE A 277 4.70 -15.88 -11.06
C ILE A 277 5.69 -14.85 -10.48
N LEU A 278 6.57 -15.24 -9.56
CA LEU A 278 7.64 -14.35 -9.08
C LEU A 278 8.57 -13.91 -10.22
N TRP A 279 8.96 -14.83 -11.11
CA TRP A 279 9.77 -14.49 -12.28
C TRP A 279 9.04 -13.56 -13.25
N ALA A 280 7.75 -13.74 -13.46
CA ALA A 280 6.95 -12.79 -14.24
C ALA A 280 7.00 -11.37 -13.61
N GLY A 281 6.94 -11.26 -12.28
CA GLY A 281 7.09 -10.00 -11.58
C GLY A 281 8.47 -9.36 -11.79
N VAL A 282 9.54 -10.14 -11.75
CA VAL A 282 10.92 -9.70 -12.07
C VAL A 282 11.01 -9.20 -13.51
N LEU A 283 10.44 -9.93 -14.48
CA LEU A 283 10.43 -9.55 -15.89
C LEU A 283 9.67 -8.24 -16.12
N PHE A 284 8.53 -8.02 -15.46
CA PHE A 284 7.81 -6.75 -15.52
C PHE A 284 8.66 -5.59 -14.97
N TYR A 285 9.41 -5.79 -13.89
CA TYR A 285 10.30 -4.77 -13.35
C TYR A 285 11.48 -4.47 -14.28
N LEU A 286 12.07 -5.48 -14.92
CA LEU A 286 13.11 -5.28 -15.93
C LEU A 286 12.56 -4.56 -17.16
N ALA A 287 11.37 -4.92 -17.63
CA ALA A 287 10.69 -4.22 -18.71
C ALA A 287 10.39 -2.76 -18.32
N MET A 288 9.98 -2.49 -17.09
CA MET A 288 9.81 -1.14 -16.55
C MET A 288 11.10 -0.33 -16.68
N VAL A 289 12.23 -0.86 -16.25
CA VAL A 289 13.54 -0.20 -16.39
C VAL A 289 13.85 0.08 -17.86
N THR A 290 13.66 -0.91 -18.73
CA THR A 290 13.94 -0.78 -20.17
C THR A 290 13.09 0.31 -20.83
N VAL A 291 11.78 0.36 -20.54
CA VAL A 291 10.86 1.37 -21.07
C VAL A 291 11.25 2.77 -20.56
N THR A 292 11.58 2.89 -19.27
CA THR A 292 12.01 4.19 -18.70
C THR A 292 13.27 4.73 -19.39
N LEU A 293 14.21 3.86 -19.75
CA LEU A 293 15.46 4.27 -20.40
C LEU A 293 15.31 4.52 -21.91
N SER A 294 14.17 4.17 -22.51
CA SER A 294 13.94 4.30 -23.96
C SER A 294 13.38 5.67 -24.37
N GLY A 295 12.93 6.50 -23.43
CA GLY A 295 12.42 7.84 -23.73
C GLY A 295 11.66 8.50 -22.57
N ASP A 296 11.31 9.77 -22.77
CA ASP A 296 10.75 10.66 -21.75
C ASP A 296 9.35 11.22 -22.14
N SER A 297 8.60 10.54 -23.03
CA SER A 297 7.24 10.95 -23.37
C SER A 297 6.22 10.47 -22.33
N PHE A 298 5.03 11.09 -22.33
CA PHE A 298 3.91 10.65 -21.51
C PHE A 298 3.66 9.13 -21.57
N TRP A 299 3.77 8.52 -22.75
CA TRP A 299 3.56 7.09 -22.95
C TRP A 299 4.63 6.22 -22.28
N HIS A 300 5.89 6.69 -22.24
CA HIS A 300 6.95 5.99 -21.52
C HIS A 300 6.65 5.95 -20.03
N TYR A 301 6.26 7.08 -19.42
CA TYR A 301 5.89 7.13 -18.00
C TYR A 301 4.65 6.30 -17.70
N LEU A 302 3.61 6.35 -18.56
CA LEU A 302 2.40 5.56 -18.38
C LEU A 302 2.69 4.06 -18.41
N ILE A 303 3.43 3.59 -19.42
CA ILE A 303 3.79 2.16 -19.56
C ILE A 303 4.72 1.73 -18.43
N THR A 304 5.71 2.55 -18.07
CA THR A 304 6.61 2.32 -16.91
C THR A 304 5.79 2.05 -15.65
N LEU A 305 4.82 2.89 -15.34
CA LEU A 305 4.03 2.76 -14.12
C LEU A 305 3.02 1.59 -14.18
N ILE A 306 2.48 1.25 -15.35
CA ILE A 306 1.68 0.04 -15.55
C ILE A 306 2.53 -1.22 -15.30
N LEU A 307 3.73 -1.30 -15.89
CA LEU A 307 4.65 -2.42 -15.69
C LEU A 307 5.09 -2.55 -14.24
N LEU A 308 5.35 -1.42 -13.58
CA LEU A 308 5.64 -1.36 -12.15
C LEU A 308 4.48 -1.95 -11.32
N GLY A 309 3.23 -1.60 -11.63
CA GLY A 309 2.04 -2.13 -10.94
C GLY A 309 1.86 -3.63 -11.15
N LEU A 310 2.02 -4.12 -12.38
CA LEU A 310 1.97 -5.54 -12.72
C LEU A 310 3.06 -6.34 -12.00
N GLY A 311 4.31 -5.84 -12.02
CA GLY A 311 5.44 -6.45 -11.34
C GLY A 311 5.22 -6.53 -9.83
N TRP A 312 4.75 -5.44 -9.22
CA TRP A 312 4.38 -5.43 -7.81
C TRP A 312 3.32 -6.47 -7.47
N ASN A 313 2.25 -6.56 -8.27
CA ASN A 313 1.19 -7.54 -8.03
C ASN A 313 1.73 -8.97 -7.98
N MET A 314 2.54 -9.37 -8.96
CA MET A 314 3.10 -10.72 -9.05
C MET A 314 4.05 -11.01 -7.86
N LEU A 315 4.93 -10.07 -7.53
CA LEU A 315 5.91 -10.24 -6.44
C LEU A 315 5.25 -10.20 -5.07
N PHE A 316 4.30 -9.29 -4.85
CA PHE A 316 3.64 -9.13 -3.57
C PHE A 316 2.66 -10.28 -3.28
N VAL A 317 1.79 -10.63 -4.25
CA VAL A 317 0.82 -11.72 -4.08
C VAL A 317 1.53 -13.06 -4.03
N GLY A 318 2.51 -13.30 -4.92
CA GLY A 318 3.31 -14.51 -4.92
C GLY A 318 4.14 -14.67 -3.64
N GLY A 319 4.85 -13.62 -3.24
CA GLY A 319 5.66 -13.63 -2.02
C GLY A 319 4.82 -13.81 -0.75
N SER A 320 3.71 -13.11 -0.63
CA SER A 320 2.76 -13.26 0.49
C SER A 320 2.14 -14.65 0.53
N SER A 321 1.90 -15.26 -0.63
CA SER A 321 1.42 -16.66 -0.71
C SER A 321 2.45 -17.64 -0.14
N ILE A 322 3.73 -17.46 -0.46
CA ILE A 322 4.83 -18.26 0.10
C ILE A 322 4.89 -18.10 1.63
N VAL A 323 4.88 -16.86 2.12
CA VAL A 323 4.90 -16.56 3.57
C VAL A 323 3.74 -17.27 4.29
N ALA A 324 2.54 -17.22 3.71
CA ALA A 324 1.36 -17.85 4.29
C ALA A 324 1.41 -19.39 4.29
N GLN A 325 2.09 -20.00 3.32
CA GLN A 325 2.25 -21.46 3.19
C GLN A 325 3.41 -22.02 4.03
N SER A 326 4.37 -21.17 4.39
CA SER A 326 5.59 -21.59 5.12
C SER A 326 5.37 -21.78 6.62
N CYS A 327 4.17 -21.54 7.14
CA CYS A 327 3.87 -21.59 8.57
C CYS A 327 2.59 -22.37 8.87
N THR A 328 2.53 -22.99 10.06
CA THR A 328 1.32 -23.65 10.55
C THR A 328 0.24 -22.60 10.87
N PRO A 329 -1.06 -23.02 10.97
CA PRO A 329 -2.14 -22.11 11.34
C PRO A 329 -1.87 -21.32 12.65
N GLU A 330 -1.21 -21.96 13.63
CA GLU A 330 -0.89 -21.39 14.94
C GLU A 330 0.25 -20.35 14.85
N GLN A 331 1.22 -20.56 13.95
CA GLN A 331 2.35 -19.66 13.72
C GLN A 331 1.96 -18.46 12.83
N ARG A 332 0.91 -18.63 12.00
CA ARG A 332 0.54 -17.69 10.93
C ARG A 332 0.38 -16.25 11.38
N PRO A 333 -0.33 -15.93 12.47
CA PRO A 333 -0.51 -14.53 12.87
C PRO A 333 0.82 -13.82 13.18
N ARG A 334 1.75 -14.54 13.83
CA ARG A 334 3.05 -13.99 14.22
C ARG A 334 3.99 -13.84 13.02
N VAL A 335 4.04 -14.86 12.13
CA VAL A 335 4.89 -14.86 10.93
C VAL A 335 4.41 -13.80 9.93
N GLN A 336 3.10 -13.72 9.69
CA GLN A 336 2.53 -12.70 8.82
C GLN A 336 2.71 -11.29 9.39
N GLY A 337 2.54 -11.10 10.70
CA GLY A 337 2.79 -9.81 11.34
C GLY A 337 4.23 -9.34 11.17
N MET A 338 5.21 -10.23 11.30
CA MET A 338 6.63 -9.90 11.04
C MET A 338 6.90 -9.61 9.56
N ALA A 339 6.26 -10.35 8.65
CA ALA A 339 6.37 -10.08 7.22
C ALA A 339 5.75 -8.72 6.85
N ASP A 340 4.55 -8.41 7.35
CA ASP A 340 3.89 -7.12 7.14
C ASP A 340 4.73 -5.95 7.71
N LEU A 341 5.36 -6.15 8.87
CA LEU A 341 6.30 -5.18 9.44
C LEU A 341 7.49 -4.93 8.51
N THR A 342 8.11 -6.00 7.97
CA THR A 342 9.23 -5.90 7.04
C THR A 342 8.83 -5.19 5.76
N ILE A 343 7.65 -5.51 5.21
CA ILE A 343 7.11 -4.87 4.00
C ILE A 343 6.89 -3.36 4.25
N THR A 344 6.25 -3.00 5.35
CA THR A 344 5.95 -1.59 5.66
C THR A 344 7.22 -0.81 5.98
N PHE A 345 8.21 -1.45 6.61
CA PHE A 345 9.54 -0.85 6.81
C PHE A 345 10.22 -0.54 5.48
N MET A 346 10.20 -1.48 4.51
CA MET A 346 10.75 -1.24 3.18
C MET A 346 10.01 -0.14 2.43
N MET A 347 8.69 -0.05 2.57
CA MET A 347 7.89 1.06 2.02
C MET A 347 8.35 2.42 2.58
N ALA A 348 8.47 2.52 3.91
CA ALA A 348 8.89 3.75 4.59
C ALA A 348 10.29 4.18 4.15
N LEU A 349 11.25 3.24 4.13
CA LEU A 349 12.62 3.48 3.70
C LEU A 349 12.69 3.93 2.24
N SER A 350 11.97 3.26 1.35
CA SER A 350 11.93 3.57 -0.07
C SER A 350 11.28 4.93 -0.34
N SER A 351 10.20 5.25 0.35
CA SER A 351 9.56 6.56 0.26
C SER A 351 10.49 7.68 0.75
N LEU A 352 11.22 7.45 1.85
CA LEU A 352 12.19 8.41 2.38
C LEU A 352 13.34 8.67 1.40
N ALA A 353 13.83 7.63 0.74
CA ALA A 353 14.91 7.74 -0.23
C ALA A 353 14.47 8.38 -1.55
N ALA A 354 13.18 8.32 -1.91
CA ALA A 354 12.69 8.65 -3.24
C ALA A 354 13.01 10.09 -3.67
N ALA A 355 12.65 11.12 -2.87
CA ALA A 355 12.94 12.51 -3.23
C ALA A 355 14.44 12.79 -3.21
N THR A 356 15.16 12.29 -2.23
CA THR A 356 16.62 12.49 -2.13
C THR A 356 17.33 11.92 -3.34
N MET A 357 17.02 10.69 -3.74
CA MET A 357 17.66 10.05 -4.91
C MET A 357 17.23 10.72 -6.20
N HIS A 358 15.96 11.11 -6.34
CA HIS A 358 15.48 11.87 -7.50
C HIS A 358 16.17 13.24 -7.61
N TYR A 359 16.31 13.96 -6.51
CA TYR A 359 16.96 15.28 -6.48
C TYR A 359 18.47 15.21 -6.79
N LEU A 360 19.18 14.24 -6.20
CA LEU A 360 20.64 14.14 -6.35
C LEU A 360 21.07 13.54 -7.69
N TYR A 361 20.33 12.56 -8.21
CA TYR A 361 20.78 11.74 -9.34
C TYR A 361 19.82 11.78 -10.53
N GLY A 362 18.63 12.36 -10.37
CA GLY A 362 17.61 12.39 -11.41
C GLY A 362 16.88 11.05 -11.58
N TRP A 363 15.85 11.09 -12.44
CA TRP A 363 14.91 9.97 -12.64
C TRP A 363 15.58 8.71 -13.19
N GLN A 364 16.37 8.84 -14.24
CA GLN A 364 16.95 7.68 -14.94
C GLN A 364 17.92 6.89 -14.04
N ILE A 365 18.80 7.59 -13.30
CA ILE A 365 19.72 6.93 -12.36
C ILE A 365 18.95 6.31 -11.20
N MET A 366 17.93 6.98 -10.69
CA MET A 366 17.07 6.44 -9.66
C MET A 366 16.40 5.11 -10.10
N ILE A 367 15.95 5.04 -11.36
CA ILE A 367 15.41 3.79 -11.92
C ILE A 367 16.48 2.72 -12.06
N LEU A 368 17.69 3.08 -12.50
CA LEU A 368 18.83 2.14 -12.58
C LEU A 368 19.20 1.55 -11.21
N MET A 369 19.09 2.31 -10.12
CA MET A 369 19.29 1.80 -8.76
C MET A 369 18.33 0.66 -8.41
N SER A 370 17.13 0.64 -9.01
CA SER A 370 16.17 -0.45 -8.83
C SER A 370 16.68 -1.79 -9.34
N ILE A 371 17.65 -1.81 -10.28
CA ILE A 371 18.25 -3.05 -10.80
C ILE A 371 18.95 -3.84 -9.68
N ALA A 372 19.64 -3.16 -8.77
CA ALA A 372 20.28 -3.83 -7.63
C ALA A 372 19.24 -4.53 -6.73
N LEU A 373 18.11 -3.90 -6.49
CA LEU A 373 17.00 -4.47 -5.72
C LEU A 373 16.34 -5.65 -6.47
N ILE A 374 16.15 -5.52 -7.78
CA ILE A 374 15.63 -6.58 -8.65
C ILE A 374 16.59 -7.78 -8.67
N ALA A 375 17.90 -7.54 -8.69
CA ALA A 375 18.91 -8.60 -8.62
C ALA A 375 18.85 -9.37 -7.28
N ILE A 376 18.64 -8.68 -6.15
CA ILE A 376 18.44 -9.32 -4.84
C ILE A 376 17.20 -10.23 -4.86
N ILE A 377 16.08 -9.77 -5.42
CA ILE A 377 14.87 -10.60 -5.59
C ILE A 377 15.21 -11.83 -6.44
N SER A 378 15.87 -11.63 -7.59
CA SER A 378 16.21 -12.71 -8.52
C SER A 378 17.11 -13.76 -7.87
N ILE A 379 18.16 -13.34 -7.16
CA ILE A 379 19.07 -14.23 -6.43
C ILE A 379 18.30 -15.02 -5.35
N SER A 380 17.39 -14.37 -4.63
CA SER A 380 16.58 -15.05 -3.61
C SER A 380 15.68 -16.14 -4.21
N ILE A 381 15.06 -15.89 -5.37
CA ILE A 381 14.24 -16.89 -6.08
C ILE A 381 15.12 -18.03 -6.58
N LEU A 382 16.28 -17.74 -7.17
CA LEU A 382 17.24 -18.77 -7.63
C LEU A 382 17.71 -19.66 -6.47
N THR A 383 18.04 -19.07 -5.34
CA THR A 383 18.45 -19.86 -4.15
C THR A 383 17.35 -20.77 -3.63
N ALA A 384 16.09 -20.33 -3.70
CA ALA A 384 14.94 -21.14 -3.34
C ALA A 384 14.70 -22.31 -4.32
N MET A 385 15.04 -22.14 -5.61
CA MET A 385 14.92 -23.20 -6.62
C MET A 385 16.00 -24.29 -6.50
N ILE A 386 17.22 -23.91 -6.07
CA ILE A 386 18.37 -24.83 -6.00
C ILE A 386 18.31 -25.69 -4.71
N ARG A 387 17.74 -25.17 -3.62
CA ARG A 387 17.66 -25.88 -2.35
C ARG A 387 16.34 -26.64 -2.24
N PRO A 388 16.36 -27.92 -1.81
CA PRO A 388 15.14 -28.73 -1.75
C PRO A 388 14.11 -28.08 -0.82
N THR A 389 12.90 -27.87 -1.36
CA THR A 389 11.72 -27.52 -0.55
C THR A 389 11.37 -28.70 0.35
N PRO A 390 11.04 -28.47 1.62
CA PRO A 390 10.50 -29.51 2.49
C PRO A 390 9.29 -30.20 1.86
N ASP A 391 9.16 -31.53 1.98
CA ASP A 391 8.14 -32.34 1.27
C ASP A 391 6.69 -31.90 1.52
N HIS A 392 6.40 -31.28 2.65
CA HIS A 392 5.09 -30.72 2.98
C HIS A 392 4.73 -29.41 2.24
N MET A 393 5.62 -28.85 1.41
CA MET A 393 5.43 -27.66 0.59
C MET A 393 5.47 -27.94 -0.92
N LYS A 394 5.62 -29.19 -1.32
CA LYS A 394 5.49 -29.60 -2.73
C LYS A 394 3.99 -29.63 -3.08
N ILE A 395 3.53 -28.63 -3.85
CA ILE A 395 2.20 -28.57 -4.46
C ILE A 395 2.35 -28.91 -5.94
#